data_db8bbc00d887b4cce63f360c60b29a6d
#
_entry.id   db8bbc00d887b4cce63f360c60b29a6d
#
_cell.length_a   1.000
_cell.length_b   1.000
_cell.length_c   1.000
_cell.angle_alpha   90.00
_cell.angle_beta   90.00
_cell.angle_gamma   90.00
#
_symmetry.space_group_name_H-M   'P 1'
#
loop_
_entity.id
_entity.type
_entity.pdbx_description
1 polymer ?
#
loop_
_entity_poly.entity_id
_entity_poly.type
_entity_poly.pdbx_seq_one_letter_code
_entity_poly.pdbx_strand_id
1 'polypeptide(L)'
;QSHVHVSFEMPEYTADTVWLWTLRLLEAMRVAGIEKTCKFYQASTSELFWWLEYNRPIAWYNEESPMHPRSPYWCAKLYAMWITRNYKESYDMFACNGILFNHESPTRWETFVTRKITMAVAKINLWLQEKLYLWNLDAKRDWGHAKDYVEAMWLMLQQDKAEDFCISTWVTNTVRNFVDWSFEEVWIEIAWKWKWEDEKWYDKKTWKCLVEVDSRYFRPAEVDFLLWDSSKARKELWWIPKYTVRDMCKEMVASDIEKFRKQEILKNHWYEILEQYEL
;
A
#
# COMPACT_ATOMS: atom_id res chain seq x y z
N GLN A 1 -9.62 -8.25 -3.96
CA GLN A 1 -8.26 -8.80 -3.94
C GLN A 1 -7.25 -7.70 -4.20
N SER A 2 -6.24 -7.52 -3.37
CA SER A 2 -5.25 -6.44 -3.46
C SER A 2 -3.79 -6.93 -3.31
N HIS A 3 -3.57 -8.23 -3.20
CA HIS A 3 -2.26 -8.82 -2.97
C HIS A 3 -1.63 -9.31 -4.28
N VAL A 4 -0.50 -8.71 -4.70
CA VAL A 4 0.16 -9.00 -5.98
C VAL A 4 0.58 -10.47 -6.08
N HIS A 5 1.17 -11.05 -5.03
CA HIS A 5 1.62 -12.45 -5.03
C HIS A 5 0.44 -13.41 -5.29
N VAL A 6 -0.66 -13.26 -4.56
CA VAL A 6 -1.88 -14.07 -4.74
C VAL A 6 -2.42 -13.98 -6.17
N SER A 7 -2.20 -12.89 -6.88
CA SER A 7 -2.66 -12.76 -8.27
C SER A 7 -1.91 -13.68 -9.25
N PHE A 8 -0.68 -14.07 -8.94
CA PHE A 8 0.04 -15.08 -9.73
C PHE A 8 -0.42 -16.49 -9.43
N GLU A 9 -0.85 -16.78 -8.21
CA GLU A 9 -1.37 -18.08 -7.81
C GLU A 9 -2.82 -18.29 -8.24
N MET A 10 -3.62 -17.20 -8.20
CA MET A 10 -5.06 -17.23 -8.49
C MET A 10 -5.45 -16.12 -9.50
N PRO A 11 -4.96 -16.17 -10.75
CA PRO A 11 -5.18 -15.11 -11.74
C PRO A 11 -6.64 -14.96 -12.16
N GLU A 12 -7.39 -16.05 -12.32
CA GLU A 12 -8.82 -16.03 -12.67
C GLU A 12 -9.67 -15.39 -11.57
N TYR A 13 -9.44 -15.80 -10.32
CA TYR A 13 -10.09 -15.18 -9.16
C TYR A 13 -9.79 -13.67 -9.08
N THR A 14 -8.54 -13.29 -9.34
CA THR A 14 -8.13 -11.89 -9.37
C THR A 14 -8.84 -11.11 -10.49
N ALA A 15 -8.96 -11.70 -11.67
CA ALA A 15 -9.68 -11.11 -12.78
C ALA A 15 -11.18 -10.92 -12.46
N ASP A 16 -11.84 -11.94 -11.95
CA ASP A 16 -13.27 -11.87 -11.61
C ASP A 16 -13.54 -10.82 -10.52
N THR A 17 -12.79 -10.85 -9.43
CA THR A 17 -13.01 -9.96 -8.27
C THR A 17 -12.59 -8.51 -8.49
N VAL A 18 -11.71 -8.21 -9.44
CA VAL A 18 -11.22 -6.84 -9.67
C VAL A 18 -11.79 -6.29 -10.97
N TRP A 19 -11.56 -6.97 -12.07
CA TRP A 19 -11.94 -6.53 -13.41
C TRP A 19 -13.45 -6.69 -13.67
N LEU A 20 -13.98 -7.94 -13.64
CA LEU A 20 -15.38 -8.19 -13.97
C LEU A 20 -16.33 -7.57 -12.94
N TRP A 21 -15.92 -7.52 -11.68
CA TRP A 21 -16.73 -6.88 -10.63
C TRP A 21 -16.92 -5.40 -10.88
N THR A 22 -15.87 -4.67 -11.32
CA THR A 22 -15.98 -3.25 -11.69
C THR A 22 -17.00 -3.07 -12.84
N LEU A 23 -16.89 -3.87 -13.90
CA LEU A 23 -17.83 -3.83 -15.02
C LEU A 23 -19.26 -4.12 -14.54
N ARG A 24 -19.47 -5.17 -13.73
CA ARG A 24 -20.78 -5.54 -13.20
C ARG A 24 -21.42 -4.45 -12.38
N LEU A 25 -20.65 -3.70 -11.58
CA LEU A 25 -21.18 -2.57 -10.81
C LEU A 25 -21.59 -1.41 -11.72
N LEU A 26 -20.77 -1.05 -12.70
CA LEU A 26 -21.11 0.00 -13.67
C LEU A 26 -22.36 -0.36 -14.48
N GLU A 27 -22.49 -1.59 -14.96
CA GLU A 27 -23.70 -2.06 -15.63
C GLU A 27 -24.90 -2.11 -14.70
N ALA A 28 -24.74 -2.53 -13.44
CA ALA A 28 -25.81 -2.54 -12.47
C ALA A 28 -26.36 -1.11 -12.22
N MET A 29 -25.50 -0.10 -12.17
CA MET A 29 -25.92 1.31 -12.06
C MET A 29 -26.73 1.75 -13.28
N ARG A 30 -26.33 1.36 -14.49
CA ARG A 30 -27.04 1.64 -15.73
C ARG A 30 -28.40 0.95 -15.78
N VAL A 31 -28.45 -0.35 -15.48
CA VAL A 31 -29.71 -1.13 -15.47
C VAL A 31 -30.68 -0.61 -14.40
N ALA A 32 -30.15 -0.13 -13.29
CA ALA A 32 -30.97 0.47 -12.23
C ALA A 32 -31.44 1.91 -12.55
N GLY A 33 -30.95 2.53 -13.63
CA GLY A 33 -31.31 3.92 -14.01
C GLY A 33 -30.76 4.96 -13.04
N ILE A 34 -29.69 4.67 -12.32
CA ILE A 34 -29.07 5.59 -11.34
C ILE A 34 -27.75 6.17 -11.81
N GLU A 35 -27.35 5.90 -13.05
CA GLU A 35 -26.07 6.33 -13.63
C GLU A 35 -25.87 7.86 -13.68
N LYS A 36 -26.96 8.63 -13.62
CA LYS A 36 -26.90 10.09 -13.60
C LYS A 36 -26.96 10.70 -12.19
N THR A 37 -27.34 9.92 -11.20
CA THR A 37 -27.53 10.39 -9.82
C THR A 37 -26.53 9.81 -8.84
N CYS A 38 -25.94 8.65 -9.15
CA CYS A 38 -24.95 7.98 -8.32
C CYS A 38 -23.54 8.23 -8.89
N LYS A 39 -22.64 8.71 -8.06
CA LYS A 39 -21.24 8.91 -8.39
C LYS A 39 -20.44 7.64 -8.11
N PHE A 40 -19.57 7.25 -9.03
CA PHE A 40 -18.74 6.06 -8.94
C PHE A 40 -17.26 6.40 -8.79
N TYR A 41 -16.61 5.82 -7.78
CA TYR A 41 -15.18 5.90 -7.57
C TYR A 41 -14.53 4.53 -7.75
N GLN A 42 -13.54 4.44 -8.63
CA GLN A 42 -12.71 3.25 -8.82
C GLN A 42 -11.35 3.43 -8.14
N ALA A 43 -11.05 2.55 -7.20
CA ALA A 43 -9.70 2.46 -6.64
C ALA A 43 -8.75 1.85 -7.67
N SER A 44 -7.87 2.67 -8.22
CA SER A 44 -6.77 2.25 -9.07
C SER A 44 -5.48 2.12 -8.25
N THR A 45 -4.33 2.00 -8.89
CA THR A 45 -3.04 1.77 -8.23
C THR A 45 -1.90 2.42 -8.97
N SER A 46 -0.91 2.94 -8.26
CA SER A 46 0.34 3.45 -8.82
C SER A 46 1.16 2.38 -9.55
N GLU A 47 0.90 1.12 -9.27
CA GLU A 47 1.60 -0.01 -9.89
C GLU A 47 1.26 -0.21 -11.37
N LEU A 48 0.32 0.58 -11.91
CA LEU A 48 0.06 0.65 -13.36
C LEU A 48 1.19 1.30 -14.15
N PHE A 49 2.00 2.15 -13.51
CA PHE A 49 3.05 2.92 -14.15
C PHE A 49 4.40 2.20 -14.23
N TRP A 50 4.45 0.93 -13.90
CA TRP A 50 5.68 0.17 -13.95
C TRP A 50 6.40 0.31 -15.29
N TRP A 51 7.68 0.71 -15.25
CA TRP A 51 8.65 0.54 -16.32
C TRP A 51 8.69 1.57 -17.46
N LEU A 52 8.88 2.83 -17.15
CA LEU A 52 9.35 3.79 -18.18
C LEU A 52 10.86 4.10 -18.09
N GLU A 53 11.56 3.45 -17.16
CA GLU A 53 12.99 3.72 -16.90
C GLU A 53 13.94 3.28 -18.01
N TYR A 54 13.58 2.30 -18.85
CA TYR A 54 14.58 1.71 -19.75
C TYR A 54 14.93 2.55 -20.98
N ASN A 55 14.12 3.52 -21.39
CA ASN A 55 14.41 4.32 -22.59
C ASN A 55 13.98 5.80 -22.56
N ARG A 56 13.36 6.29 -21.50
CA ARG A 56 13.07 7.73 -21.35
C ARG A 56 13.04 8.06 -19.86
N PRO A 57 13.84 9.02 -19.38
CA PRO A 57 13.66 9.55 -18.03
C PRO A 57 12.38 10.38 -18.02
N ILE A 58 11.24 9.75 -17.72
CA ILE A 58 10.05 10.50 -17.29
C ILE A 58 10.34 10.89 -15.85
N ALA A 59 10.58 12.17 -15.63
CA ALA A 59 10.90 12.69 -14.32
C ALA A 59 9.74 12.49 -13.32
N TRP A 60 8.47 12.42 -13.80
CA TRP A 60 7.28 12.40 -12.97
C TRP A 60 6.12 11.68 -13.66
N TYR A 61 5.52 10.70 -13.00
CA TYR A 61 4.31 10.04 -13.48
C TYR A 61 3.06 10.79 -13.04
N ASN A 62 2.09 10.92 -13.93
CA ASN A 62 0.80 11.56 -13.71
C ASN A 62 -0.34 10.77 -14.40
N GLU A 63 -1.53 11.32 -14.40
CA GLU A 63 -2.74 10.70 -14.93
C GLU A 63 -2.68 10.35 -16.42
N GLU A 64 -1.80 11.03 -17.19
CA GLU A 64 -1.62 10.87 -18.64
C GLU A 64 -0.43 9.97 -18.99
N SER A 65 0.33 9.53 -18.00
CA SER A 65 1.52 8.71 -18.23
C SER A 65 1.14 7.34 -18.78
N PRO A 66 1.94 6.76 -19.69
CA PRO A 66 1.72 5.42 -20.20
C PRO A 66 1.73 4.37 -19.09
N MET A 67 0.89 3.36 -19.22
CA MET A 67 0.73 2.29 -18.24
C MET A 67 1.25 0.97 -18.79
N HIS A 68 1.99 0.22 -17.98
CA HIS A 68 2.57 -1.06 -18.37
C HIS A 68 2.48 -2.09 -17.22
N PRO A 69 1.32 -2.77 -17.04
CA PRO A 69 1.10 -3.71 -15.96
C PRO A 69 1.98 -4.96 -16.12
N ARG A 70 2.55 -5.46 -15.02
CA ARG A 70 3.45 -6.62 -14.99
C ARG A 70 3.02 -7.73 -14.03
N SER A 71 1.77 -7.70 -13.57
CA SER A 71 1.17 -8.78 -12.81
C SER A 71 -0.29 -8.96 -13.21
N PRO A 72 -0.89 -10.15 -12.95
CA PRO A 72 -2.33 -10.34 -13.18
C PRO A 72 -3.19 -9.33 -12.42
N TYR A 73 -2.81 -8.96 -11.19
CA TYR A 73 -3.48 -7.92 -10.42
C TYR A 73 -3.42 -6.54 -11.11
N TRP A 74 -2.24 -6.13 -11.62
CA TRP A 74 -2.11 -4.85 -12.31
C TRP A 74 -2.88 -4.84 -13.64
N CYS A 75 -2.88 -5.95 -14.38
CA CYS A 75 -3.71 -6.08 -15.59
C CYS A 75 -5.20 -5.93 -15.27
N ALA A 76 -5.67 -6.56 -14.20
CA ALA A 76 -7.05 -6.44 -13.75
C ALA A 76 -7.41 -5.01 -13.32
N LYS A 77 -6.51 -4.32 -12.61
CA LYS A 77 -6.67 -2.91 -12.23
C LYS A 77 -6.63 -1.96 -13.42
N LEU A 78 -5.79 -2.25 -14.43
CA LEU A 78 -5.74 -1.47 -15.67
C LEU A 78 -7.06 -1.55 -16.43
N TYR A 79 -7.62 -2.75 -16.59
CA TYR A 79 -8.92 -2.91 -17.19
C TYR A 79 -10.00 -2.14 -16.41
N ALA A 80 -10.03 -2.31 -15.07
CA ALA A 80 -11.00 -1.63 -14.20
C ALA A 80 -10.93 -0.10 -14.36
N MET A 81 -9.73 0.46 -14.48
CA MET A 81 -9.52 1.88 -14.74
C MET A 81 -10.07 2.31 -16.11
N TRP A 82 -9.72 1.58 -17.17
CA TRP A 82 -10.15 1.93 -18.52
C TRP A 82 -11.64 1.73 -18.74
N ILE A 83 -12.26 0.70 -18.17
CA ILE A 83 -13.71 0.53 -18.27
C ILE A 83 -14.46 1.63 -17.53
N THR A 84 -13.93 2.14 -16.42
CA THR A 84 -14.48 3.28 -15.69
C THR A 84 -14.43 4.56 -16.55
N ARG A 85 -13.30 4.83 -17.23
CA ARG A 85 -13.20 5.93 -18.20
C ARG A 85 -14.17 5.76 -19.35
N ASN A 86 -14.28 4.55 -19.90
CA ASN A 86 -15.20 4.27 -21.02
C ASN A 86 -16.66 4.55 -20.64
N TYR A 87 -17.10 4.15 -19.43
CA TYR A 87 -18.47 4.41 -18.97
C TYR A 87 -18.71 5.90 -18.71
N LYS A 88 -17.73 6.63 -18.20
CA LYS A 88 -17.78 8.08 -18.11
C LYS A 88 -18.00 8.72 -19.50
N GLU A 89 -17.22 8.32 -20.48
CA GLU A 89 -17.26 8.90 -21.84
C GLU A 89 -18.49 8.47 -22.64
N SER A 90 -18.84 7.18 -22.60
CA SER A 90 -19.91 6.61 -23.42
C SER A 90 -21.31 6.84 -22.87
N TYR A 91 -21.46 6.90 -21.56
CA TYR A 91 -22.75 7.01 -20.90
C TYR A 91 -22.90 8.28 -20.06
N ASP A 92 -21.90 9.18 -20.11
CA ASP A 92 -21.90 10.42 -19.32
C ASP A 92 -22.18 10.15 -17.83
N MET A 93 -21.56 9.09 -17.29
CA MET A 93 -21.61 8.76 -15.87
C MET A 93 -20.61 9.60 -15.09
N PHE A 94 -20.96 9.99 -13.87
CA PHE A 94 -19.94 10.48 -12.96
C PHE A 94 -19.13 9.30 -12.44
N ALA A 95 -18.05 8.95 -13.14
CA ALA A 95 -17.15 7.85 -12.80
C ALA A 95 -15.70 8.32 -12.86
N CYS A 96 -14.92 8.14 -11.79
CA CYS A 96 -13.54 8.61 -11.69
C CYS A 96 -12.61 7.55 -11.09
N ASN A 97 -11.32 7.65 -11.40
CA ASN A 97 -10.28 6.77 -10.90
C ASN A 97 -9.33 7.52 -9.95
N GLY A 98 -9.13 7.00 -8.76
CA GLY A 98 -8.03 7.41 -7.89
C GLY A 98 -6.82 6.51 -8.11
N ILE A 99 -5.75 7.03 -8.71
CA ILE A 99 -4.49 6.31 -8.89
C ILE A 99 -3.68 6.48 -7.60
N LEU A 100 -3.93 5.55 -6.67
CA LEU A 100 -3.44 5.67 -5.32
C LEU A 100 -2.05 5.07 -5.17
N PHE A 101 -1.21 5.80 -4.45
CA PHE A 101 0.08 5.31 -3.96
C PHE A 101 -0.08 4.51 -2.69
N ASN A 102 1.02 3.95 -2.18
CA ASN A 102 0.94 3.11 -1.00
C ASN A 102 0.37 3.90 0.19
N HIS A 103 -0.71 3.42 0.77
CA HIS A 103 -1.35 4.06 1.92
C HIS A 103 -1.59 3.02 3.00
N GLU A 104 -1.20 3.38 4.20
CA GLU A 104 -1.05 2.48 5.31
C GLU A 104 -1.80 3.00 6.53
N SER A 105 -2.10 2.09 7.46
CA SER A 105 -2.72 2.41 8.74
C SER A 105 -2.62 1.20 9.68
N PRO A 106 -3.03 1.33 10.95
CA PRO A 106 -3.15 0.19 11.86
C PRO A 106 -4.05 -0.95 11.37
N THR A 107 -4.92 -0.68 10.41
CA THR A 107 -5.82 -1.68 9.80
C THR A 107 -5.28 -2.27 8.48
N ARG A 108 -4.03 -1.94 8.10
CA ARG A 108 -3.39 -2.54 6.94
C ARG A 108 -3.32 -4.04 7.08
N TRP A 109 -3.53 -4.78 5.98
CA TRP A 109 -3.40 -6.23 5.98
C TRP A 109 -1.99 -6.69 6.38
N GLU A 110 -1.90 -7.75 7.17
CA GLU A 110 -0.69 -8.14 7.90
C GLU A 110 0.48 -8.60 7.02
N THR A 111 0.21 -9.06 5.80
CA THR A 111 1.24 -9.50 4.84
C THR A 111 1.97 -8.37 4.12
N PHE A 112 1.51 -7.13 4.24
CA PHE A 112 2.19 -5.98 3.64
C PHE A 112 3.40 -5.54 4.46
N VAL A 113 4.45 -5.10 3.77
CA VAL A 113 5.78 -4.85 4.37
C VAL A 113 5.74 -3.91 5.58
N THR A 114 5.01 -2.80 5.50
CA THR A 114 4.87 -1.84 6.62
C THR A 114 4.23 -2.50 7.84
N ARG A 115 3.13 -3.23 7.63
CA ARG A 115 2.43 -3.93 8.71
C ARG A 115 3.25 -5.08 9.26
N LYS A 116 3.93 -5.84 8.41
CA LYS A 116 4.87 -6.89 8.82
C LYS A 116 5.96 -6.33 9.75
N ILE A 117 6.52 -5.16 9.42
CA ILE A 117 7.54 -4.51 10.23
C ILE A 117 6.97 -4.10 11.59
N THR A 118 5.86 -3.35 11.64
CA THR A 118 5.30 -2.84 12.89
C THR A 118 4.85 -3.96 13.83
N MET A 119 4.25 -5.03 13.30
CA MET A 119 3.89 -6.22 14.05
C MET A 119 5.11 -6.95 14.62
N ALA A 120 6.15 -7.13 13.81
CA ALA A 120 7.38 -7.78 14.27
C ALA A 120 8.07 -6.97 15.37
N VAL A 121 8.16 -5.64 15.20
CA VAL A 121 8.73 -4.74 16.21
C VAL A 121 7.93 -4.80 17.51
N ALA A 122 6.60 -4.79 17.44
CA ALA A 122 5.73 -4.94 18.61
C ALA A 122 5.95 -6.29 19.31
N LYS A 123 6.01 -7.38 18.54
CA LYS A 123 6.27 -8.73 19.09
C LYS A 123 7.68 -8.85 19.68
N ILE A 124 8.71 -8.28 19.05
CA ILE A 124 10.09 -8.27 19.58
C ILE A 124 10.15 -7.50 20.90
N ASN A 125 9.50 -6.34 20.96
CA ASN A 125 9.40 -5.54 22.18
C ASN A 125 8.68 -6.27 23.34
N LEU A 126 7.73 -7.15 23.01
CA LEU A 126 6.98 -7.97 23.99
C LEU A 126 7.61 -9.36 24.21
N TRP A 127 8.79 -9.64 23.68
CA TRP A 127 9.49 -10.93 23.76
C TRP A 127 8.72 -12.12 23.15
N LEU A 128 7.82 -11.84 22.22
CA LEU A 128 7.00 -12.84 21.50
C LEU A 128 7.63 -13.32 20.19
N GLN A 129 8.66 -12.61 19.70
CA GLN A 129 9.38 -12.91 18.48
C GLN A 129 10.84 -12.53 18.64
N GLU A 130 11.74 -13.27 18.01
CA GLU A 130 13.18 -13.01 18.12
C GLU A 130 13.71 -12.06 17.03
N LYS A 131 13.25 -12.22 15.78
CA LYS A 131 13.77 -11.53 14.60
C LYS A 131 12.69 -11.18 13.60
N LEU A 132 12.95 -10.12 12.85
CA LEU A 132 12.23 -9.74 11.65
C LEU A 132 13.03 -10.17 10.41
N TYR A 133 12.38 -10.83 9.45
CA TYR A 133 12.97 -11.21 8.17
C TYR A 133 12.40 -10.37 7.06
N LEU A 134 13.26 -9.74 6.26
CA LEU A 134 12.89 -8.87 5.13
C LEU A 134 13.75 -9.19 3.90
N TRP A 135 13.40 -8.61 2.78
CA TRP A 135 14.21 -8.53 1.57
C TRP A 135 14.40 -7.05 1.21
N ASN A 136 15.14 -6.69 0.22
CA ASN A 136 15.33 -5.36 -0.36
C ASN A 136 15.00 -4.15 0.56
N LEU A 137 15.91 -3.90 1.50
CA LEU A 137 15.75 -2.81 2.49
C LEU A 137 15.91 -1.41 1.88
N ASP A 138 16.53 -1.31 0.71
CA ASP A 138 16.78 -0.04 0.02
C ASP A 138 15.67 0.33 -0.98
N ALA A 139 14.66 -0.54 -1.17
CA ALA A 139 13.49 -0.23 -1.96
C ALA A 139 12.79 1.03 -1.45
N LYS A 140 12.52 1.97 -2.37
CA LYS A 140 11.89 3.26 -2.06
C LYS A 140 10.41 3.22 -2.37
N ARG A 141 9.61 3.76 -1.45
CA ARG A 141 8.16 3.86 -1.61
C ARG A 141 7.67 5.22 -1.11
N ASP A 142 6.62 5.71 -1.75
CA ASP A 142 5.80 6.79 -1.22
C ASP A 142 4.71 6.14 -0.35
N TRP A 143 4.81 6.32 0.96
CA TRP A 143 3.81 5.87 1.92
C TRP A 143 3.07 7.04 2.52
N GLY A 144 1.75 7.02 2.40
CA GLY A 144 0.88 7.99 3.05
C GLY A 144 -0.05 7.33 4.07
N HIS A 145 -0.71 8.14 4.86
CA HIS A 145 -1.70 7.66 5.82
C HIS A 145 -3.04 7.42 5.14
N ALA A 146 -3.68 6.28 5.41
CA ALA A 146 -4.97 5.92 4.79
C ALA A 146 -6.07 6.98 5.02
N LYS A 147 -6.05 7.70 6.14
CA LYS A 147 -7.00 8.80 6.41
C LYS A 147 -6.93 9.92 5.37
N ASP A 148 -5.71 10.30 4.96
CA ASP A 148 -5.51 11.32 3.93
C ASP A 148 -6.04 10.85 2.57
N TYR A 149 -5.83 9.56 2.25
CA TYR A 149 -6.29 8.97 1.00
C TYR A 149 -7.81 8.85 0.93
N VAL A 150 -8.46 8.47 2.04
CA VAL A 150 -9.93 8.46 2.13
C VAL A 150 -10.51 9.86 1.95
N GLU A 151 -9.86 10.89 2.51
CA GLU A 151 -10.26 12.28 2.27
C GLU A 151 -10.15 12.64 0.78
N ALA A 152 -9.08 12.24 0.10
CA ALA A 152 -8.95 12.45 -1.34
C ALA A 152 -10.07 11.75 -2.14
N MET A 153 -10.39 10.49 -1.81
CA MET A 153 -11.49 9.75 -2.45
C MET A 153 -12.81 10.49 -2.30
N TRP A 154 -13.08 11.02 -1.10
CA TRP A 154 -14.30 11.80 -0.84
C TRP A 154 -14.30 13.10 -1.64
N LEU A 155 -13.21 13.87 -1.65
CA LEU A 155 -13.08 15.12 -2.39
C LEU A 155 -13.27 14.92 -3.90
N MET A 156 -12.77 13.83 -4.47
CA MET A 156 -12.97 13.48 -5.88
C MET A 156 -14.46 13.33 -6.22
N LEU A 157 -15.24 12.73 -5.31
CA LEU A 157 -16.68 12.55 -5.48
C LEU A 157 -17.49 13.83 -5.21
N GLN A 158 -16.90 14.88 -4.63
CA GLN A 158 -17.57 16.17 -4.41
C GLN A 158 -17.47 17.10 -5.63
N GLN A 159 -16.60 16.78 -6.60
CA GLN A 159 -16.40 17.61 -7.79
C GLN A 159 -17.67 17.64 -8.69
N ASP A 160 -17.81 18.70 -9.48
CA ASP A 160 -18.88 18.82 -10.47
C ASP A 160 -18.62 17.92 -11.69
N LYS A 161 -17.35 17.67 -12.00
CA LYS A 161 -16.93 16.81 -13.10
C LYS A 161 -16.10 15.63 -12.58
N ALA A 162 -16.35 14.47 -13.17
CA ALA A 162 -15.55 13.29 -12.89
C ALA A 162 -14.16 13.42 -13.52
N GLU A 163 -13.12 13.45 -12.71
CA GLU A 163 -11.73 13.50 -13.14
C GLU A 163 -10.91 12.42 -12.42
N ASP A 164 -9.90 11.90 -13.10
CA ASP A 164 -8.95 10.98 -12.49
C ASP A 164 -7.82 11.75 -11.81
N PHE A 165 -7.34 11.23 -10.68
CA PHE A 165 -6.29 11.87 -9.89
C PHE A 165 -5.24 10.88 -9.40
N CYS A 166 -3.97 11.26 -9.55
CA CYS A 166 -2.85 10.64 -8.84
C CYS A 166 -2.79 11.19 -7.41
N ILE A 167 -2.82 10.29 -6.43
CA ILE A 167 -2.78 10.66 -5.01
C ILE A 167 -1.50 10.09 -4.39
N SER A 168 -0.56 10.98 -4.04
CA SER A 168 0.75 10.65 -3.48
C SER A 168 1.21 11.70 -2.49
N THR A 169 2.12 11.34 -1.58
CA THR A 169 2.66 12.30 -0.60
C THR A 169 3.81 13.14 -1.15
N TRP A 170 4.44 12.72 -2.26
CA TRP A 170 5.67 13.25 -2.83
C TRP A 170 6.93 12.98 -2.01
N VAL A 171 6.82 12.20 -0.96
CA VAL A 171 7.94 11.85 -0.10
C VAL A 171 8.22 10.37 -0.19
N THR A 172 9.38 10.02 -0.73
CA THR A 172 9.82 8.63 -0.80
C THR A 172 10.71 8.28 0.38
N ASN A 173 10.49 7.12 0.95
CA ASN A 173 11.28 6.57 2.04
C ASN A 173 11.70 5.15 1.71
N THR A 174 12.84 4.72 2.25
CA THR A 174 13.29 3.32 2.12
C THR A 174 12.60 2.43 3.14
N VAL A 175 12.54 1.13 2.84
CA VAL A 175 12.12 0.13 3.83
C VAL A 175 13.00 0.22 5.07
N ARG A 176 14.29 0.46 4.89
CA ARG A 176 15.29 0.69 5.95
C ARG A 176 14.84 1.80 6.90
N ASN A 177 14.49 2.98 6.37
CA ASN A 177 14.01 4.08 7.20
C ASN A 177 12.79 3.71 8.02
N PHE A 178 11.86 2.95 7.41
CA PHE A 178 10.63 2.54 8.10
C PHE A 178 10.93 1.55 9.23
N VAL A 179 11.90 0.65 9.05
CA VAL A 179 12.38 -0.26 10.10
C VAL A 179 13.03 0.54 11.24
N ASP A 180 13.95 1.46 10.91
CA ASP A 180 14.62 2.30 11.92
C ASP A 180 13.59 3.03 12.79
N TRP A 181 12.65 3.74 12.17
CA TRP A 181 11.60 4.46 12.90
C TRP A 181 10.71 3.54 13.74
N SER A 182 10.38 2.35 13.22
CA SER A 182 9.56 1.40 13.98
C SER A 182 10.26 0.94 15.26
N PHE A 183 11.59 0.69 15.22
CA PHE A 183 12.36 0.33 16.40
C PHE A 183 12.61 1.52 17.34
N GLU A 184 12.76 2.74 16.81
CA GLU A 184 12.84 3.96 17.64
C GLU A 184 11.60 4.13 18.52
N GLU A 185 10.40 3.81 18.04
CA GLU A 185 9.15 3.90 18.80
C GLU A 185 9.08 2.96 20.01
N VAL A 186 9.93 1.94 20.05
CA VAL A 186 10.07 1.02 21.21
C VAL A 186 11.41 1.20 21.94
N TRP A 187 12.10 2.33 21.72
CA TRP A 187 13.37 2.69 22.36
C TRP A 187 14.52 1.71 22.10
N ILE A 188 14.49 1.02 20.97
CA ILE A 188 15.56 0.15 20.50
C ILE A 188 16.35 0.88 19.41
N GLU A 189 17.60 1.17 19.68
CA GLU A 189 18.53 1.72 18.68
C GLU A 189 19.18 0.58 17.91
N ILE A 190 19.09 0.61 16.58
CA ILE A 190 19.65 -0.40 15.71
C ILE A 190 21.01 0.03 15.15
N ALA A 191 21.92 -0.93 15.06
CA ALA A 191 23.15 -0.85 14.28
C ALA A 191 23.16 -1.97 13.25
N TRP A 192 23.45 -1.63 12.01
CA TRP A 192 23.49 -2.62 10.94
C TRP A 192 24.94 -2.89 10.51
N LYS A 193 25.18 -4.19 10.19
CA LYS A 193 26.44 -4.70 9.67
C LYS A 193 26.18 -5.43 8.37
N TRP A 194 27.19 -5.42 7.49
CA TRP A 194 27.17 -6.05 6.18
C TRP A 194 26.28 -5.32 5.17
N LYS A 195 26.20 -5.84 3.96
CA LYS A 195 25.37 -5.32 2.87
C LYS A 195 24.81 -6.50 2.09
N TRP A 196 23.67 -6.26 1.41
CA TRP A 196 22.98 -7.23 0.55
C TRP A 196 22.42 -8.42 1.33
N GLU A 197 22.55 -9.62 0.79
CA GLU A 197 21.94 -10.85 1.32
C GLU A 197 22.42 -11.23 2.73
N ASP A 198 23.60 -10.78 3.12
CA ASP A 198 24.19 -11.04 4.46
C ASP A 198 23.88 -9.92 5.46
N GLU A 199 23.06 -8.95 5.11
CA GLU A 199 22.80 -7.80 5.97
C GLU A 199 22.03 -8.20 7.23
N LYS A 200 22.56 -7.75 8.38
CA LYS A 200 21.98 -8.00 9.71
C LYS A 200 21.98 -6.74 10.53
N TRP A 201 20.93 -6.59 11.32
CA TRP A 201 20.72 -5.45 12.19
C TRP A 201 20.67 -5.88 13.63
N TYR A 202 21.41 -5.18 14.46
CA TYR A 202 21.61 -5.52 15.86
C TYR A 202 21.13 -4.40 16.76
N ASP A 203 20.50 -4.76 17.88
CA ASP A 203 20.32 -3.83 19.00
C ASP A 203 21.68 -3.34 19.48
N LYS A 204 21.90 -2.03 19.52
CA LYS A 204 23.18 -1.42 19.94
C LYS A 204 23.54 -1.72 21.39
N LYS A 205 22.55 -1.97 22.26
CA LYS A 205 22.76 -2.23 23.69
C LYS A 205 23.12 -3.69 23.96
N THR A 206 22.37 -4.61 23.35
CA THR A 206 22.47 -6.05 23.67
C THR A 206 23.27 -6.84 22.64
N TRP A 207 23.52 -6.25 21.47
CA TRP A 207 24.10 -6.92 20.29
C TRP A 207 23.29 -8.14 19.81
N LYS A 208 22.03 -8.25 20.23
CA LYS A 208 21.12 -9.25 19.69
C LYS A 208 20.74 -8.88 18.26
N CYS A 209 20.80 -9.86 17.34
CA CYS A 209 20.35 -9.67 15.97
C CYS A 209 18.83 -9.61 15.94
N LEU A 210 18.27 -8.50 15.41
CA LEU A 210 16.84 -8.25 15.38
C LEU A 210 16.23 -8.28 13.97
N VAL A 211 17.05 -8.00 12.93
CA VAL A 211 16.59 -8.05 11.54
C VAL A 211 17.62 -8.78 10.69
N GLU A 212 17.16 -9.64 9.82
CA GLU A 212 17.98 -10.37 8.82
C GLU A 212 17.33 -10.29 7.44
N VAL A 213 18.16 -10.24 6.41
CA VAL A 213 17.71 -10.38 5.02
C VAL A 213 17.47 -11.87 4.76
N ASP A 214 16.37 -12.19 4.07
CA ASP A 214 15.99 -13.57 3.76
C ASP A 214 15.48 -13.66 2.32
N SER A 215 16.14 -14.47 1.51
CA SER A 215 15.85 -14.68 0.08
C SER A 215 14.45 -15.23 -0.20
N ARG A 216 13.79 -15.85 0.77
CA ARG A 216 12.39 -16.29 0.64
C ARG A 216 11.42 -15.15 0.35
N TYR A 217 11.78 -13.92 0.71
CA TYR A 217 10.97 -12.72 0.45
C TYR A 217 11.38 -11.98 -0.82
N PHE A 218 12.24 -12.56 -1.64
CA PHE A 218 12.63 -12.02 -2.94
C PHE A 218 11.41 -11.89 -3.86
N ARG A 219 11.31 -10.75 -4.53
CA ARG A 219 10.31 -10.51 -5.57
C ARG A 219 11.00 -10.28 -6.90
N PRO A 220 10.79 -11.15 -7.92
CA PRO A 220 11.44 -11.00 -9.23
C PRO A 220 11.10 -9.69 -9.96
N ALA A 221 10.00 -9.05 -9.57
CA ALA A 221 9.50 -7.83 -10.16
C ALA A 221 9.35 -6.75 -9.07
N GLU A 222 10.46 -6.15 -8.63
CA GLU A 222 10.44 -5.08 -7.64
C GLU A 222 10.60 -3.71 -8.30
N VAL A 223 9.86 -2.72 -7.81
CA VAL A 223 9.97 -1.32 -8.24
C VAL A 223 11.04 -0.66 -7.39
N ASP A 224 12.16 -0.26 -7.96
CA ASP A 224 13.23 0.37 -7.21
C ASP A 224 12.91 1.82 -6.85
N PHE A 225 12.34 2.57 -7.77
CA PHE A 225 12.03 3.98 -7.54
C PHE A 225 10.99 4.51 -8.54
N LEU A 226 10.06 5.33 -8.07
CA LEU A 226 9.10 6.04 -8.91
C LEU A 226 8.89 7.44 -8.33
N LEU A 227 8.97 8.47 -9.19
CA LEU A 227 8.62 9.86 -8.87
C LEU A 227 7.22 10.17 -9.43
N TRP A 228 6.44 10.89 -8.65
CA TRP A 228 5.03 11.10 -8.91
C TRP A 228 4.64 12.54 -8.87
N ASP A 229 3.73 12.90 -9.76
CA ASP A 229 3.13 14.23 -9.80
C ASP A 229 1.66 14.15 -9.38
N SER A 230 1.37 14.51 -8.13
CA SER A 230 0.01 14.73 -7.62
C SER A 230 -0.39 16.21 -7.61
N SER A 231 0.24 17.03 -8.44
CA SER A 231 -0.04 18.46 -8.51
C SER A 231 -1.48 18.78 -8.91
N LYS A 232 -2.09 17.93 -9.75
CA LYS A 232 -3.50 18.03 -10.12
C LYS A 232 -4.39 17.92 -8.88
N ALA A 233 -4.18 16.91 -8.03
CA ALA A 233 -4.96 16.73 -6.80
C ALA A 233 -4.80 17.92 -5.84
N ARG A 234 -3.59 18.46 -5.70
CA ARG A 234 -3.35 19.66 -4.88
C ARG A 234 -4.06 20.89 -5.43
N LYS A 235 -4.02 21.08 -6.74
CA LYS A 235 -4.58 22.27 -7.40
C LYS A 235 -6.11 22.23 -7.48
N GLU A 236 -6.69 21.09 -7.81
CA GLU A 236 -8.10 20.98 -8.11
C GLU A 236 -8.94 20.51 -6.91
N LEU A 237 -8.37 19.60 -6.09
CA LEU A 237 -9.04 19.12 -4.88
C LEU A 237 -8.61 19.86 -3.61
N TRP A 238 -7.59 20.73 -3.68
CA TRP A 238 -6.96 21.35 -2.51
C TRP A 238 -6.47 20.32 -1.49
N TRP A 239 -6.21 19.10 -1.97
CA TRP A 239 -5.79 17.99 -1.13
C TRP A 239 -4.29 18.09 -0.78
N ILE A 240 -3.99 18.03 0.52
CA ILE A 240 -2.63 17.99 1.05
C ILE A 240 -2.59 16.93 2.13
N PRO A 241 -1.63 15.99 2.10
CA PRO A 241 -1.48 14.99 3.16
C PRO A 241 -1.18 15.68 4.50
N LYS A 242 -1.87 15.26 5.56
CA LYS A 242 -1.79 15.84 6.91
C LYS A 242 -0.84 15.06 7.81
N TYR A 243 -0.65 13.77 7.51
CA TYR A 243 0.17 12.86 8.31
C TYR A 243 1.50 12.59 7.61
N THR A 244 2.58 12.61 8.38
CA THR A 244 3.87 12.14 7.90
C THR A 244 3.97 10.62 7.98
N VAL A 245 4.92 10.02 7.26
CA VAL A 245 5.21 8.58 7.38
C VAL A 245 5.64 8.20 8.79
N ARG A 246 6.28 9.10 9.54
CA ARG A 246 6.65 8.85 10.94
C ARG A 246 5.43 8.84 11.87
N ASP A 247 4.48 9.76 11.69
CA ASP A 247 3.21 9.76 12.44
C ASP A 247 2.46 8.43 12.24
N MET A 248 2.40 8.00 10.98
CA MET A 248 1.78 6.74 10.60
C MET A 248 2.51 5.53 11.22
N CYS A 249 3.84 5.48 11.14
CA CYS A 249 4.65 4.43 11.74
C CYS A 249 4.40 4.33 13.25
N LYS A 250 4.43 5.46 13.94
CA LYS A 250 4.15 5.56 15.38
C LYS A 250 2.76 5.03 15.74
N GLU A 251 1.71 5.46 15.00
CA GLU A 251 0.34 4.98 15.21
C GLU A 251 0.25 3.46 15.01
N MET A 252 0.90 2.92 13.96
CA MET A 252 0.88 1.50 13.66
C MET A 252 1.59 0.67 14.71
N VAL A 253 2.80 1.08 15.15
CA VAL A 253 3.56 0.37 16.20
C VAL A 253 2.80 0.37 17.52
N ALA A 254 2.26 1.52 17.93
CA ALA A 254 1.46 1.63 19.17
C ALA A 254 0.23 0.71 19.14
N SER A 255 -0.49 0.70 18.02
CA SER A 255 -1.65 -0.17 17.81
C SER A 255 -1.29 -1.65 17.87
N ASP A 256 -0.16 -2.05 17.29
CA ASP A 256 0.29 -3.44 17.31
C ASP A 256 0.73 -3.90 18.70
N ILE A 257 1.41 -3.03 19.45
CA ILE A 257 1.76 -3.32 20.84
C ILE A 257 0.47 -3.56 21.66
N GLU A 258 -0.53 -2.72 21.52
CA GLU A 258 -1.82 -2.88 22.20
C GLU A 258 -2.51 -4.18 21.80
N LYS A 259 -2.54 -4.49 20.48
CA LYS A 259 -3.10 -5.74 19.94
C LYS A 259 -2.45 -6.97 20.60
N PHE A 260 -1.12 -7.07 20.59
CA PHE A 260 -0.41 -8.23 21.12
C PHE A 260 -0.47 -8.33 22.65
N ARG A 261 -0.47 -7.22 23.38
CA ARG A 261 -0.72 -7.22 24.83
C ARG A 261 -2.11 -7.78 25.17
N LYS A 262 -3.14 -7.37 24.43
CA LYS A 262 -4.49 -7.92 24.61
C LYS A 262 -4.54 -9.42 24.31
N GLN A 263 -3.86 -9.85 23.25
CA GLN A 263 -3.79 -11.27 22.91
C GLN A 263 -3.08 -12.09 24.00
N GLU A 264 -2.01 -11.57 24.56
CA GLU A 264 -1.27 -12.25 25.65
C GLU A 264 -2.13 -12.38 26.91
N ILE A 265 -2.88 -11.33 27.28
CA ILE A 265 -3.83 -11.38 28.40
C ILE A 265 -4.90 -12.45 28.14
N LEU A 266 -5.45 -12.52 26.94
CA LEU A 266 -6.46 -13.53 26.58
C LEU A 266 -5.88 -14.94 26.62
N LYS A 267 -4.68 -15.17 26.07
CA LYS A 267 -3.99 -16.47 26.16
C LYS A 267 -3.80 -16.93 27.61
N ASN A 268 -3.40 -16.01 28.48
CA ASN A 268 -3.20 -16.29 29.90
C ASN A 268 -4.51 -16.61 30.65
N HIS A 269 -5.67 -16.27 30.09
CA HIS A 269 -7.00 -16.59 30.62
C HIS A 269 -7.69 -17.76 29.88
N TRP A 270 -6.91 -18.59 29.19
CA TRP A 270 -7.37 -19.82 28.49
C TRP A 270 -8.31 -19.56 27.28
N TYR A 271 -8.31 -18.37 26.69
CA TYR A 271 -9.00 -18.13 25.46
C TYR A 271 -8.15 -18.55 24.26
N GLU A 272 -8.72 -19.31 23.35
CA GLU A 272 -8.09 -19.59 22.06
C GLU A 272 -8.07 -18.33 21.21
N ILE A 273 -6.88 -17.99 20.66
CA ILE A 273 -6.72 -16.89 19.73
C ILE A 273 -6.44 -17.50 18.36
N LEU A 274 -7.28 -17.17 17.38
CA LEU A 274 -7.02 -17.53 16.00
C LEU A 274 -5.79 -16.76 15.52
N GLU A 275 -4.69 -17.46 15.29
CA GLU A 275 -3.50 -16.90 14.67
C GLU A 275 -3.76 -16.83 13.17
N GLN A 276 -3.60 -15.65 12.58
CA GLN A 276 -3.58 -15.52 11.12
C GLN A 276 -2.20 -15.98 10.66
N TYR A 277 -2.16 -17.09 9.92
CA TYR A 277 -0.92 -17.59 9.33
C TYR A 277 -0.52 -16.70 8.15
N GLU A 278 0.78 -16.44 8.03
CA GLU A 278 1.36 -15.89 6.81
C GLU A 278 1.16 -16.92 5.68
N LEU A 279 0.47 -16.53 4.61
CA LEU A 279 0.42 -17.27 3.35
C LEU A 279 1.68 -17.01 2.55
#